data_cfcabbc0b5aedb0bc9f458218f4aac1d
#
_entry.id   cfcabbc0b5aedb0bc9f458218f4aac1d
#
_cell.length_a   1.000
_cell.length_b   1.000
_cell.length_c   1.000
_cell.angle_alpha   90.00
_cell.angle_beta   90.00
_cell.angle_gamma   90.00
#
_symmetry.space_group_name_H-M   'P 1'
#
loop_
_entity.id
_entity.type
_entity.pdbx_description
1 polymer ?
#
loop_
_entity_poly.entity_id
_entity_poly.type
_entity_poly.pdbx_seq_one_letter_code
_entity_poly.pdbx_strand_id
1 'polypeptide(L)'
;MNHPVSEPPGRHAAAGGPGRLPLWCVAAAFTAALALCIGLGGFRPGRAPVSAEPEAPPPVSSLPAESEPEPEPQPVVETVRFSATGDNLIHSKIYQQAAARAVGDAAYSFDYCYANLVPFYSDFDVNWINQETLCTDELAPSTYPCFSTPGDCARALYRAGFRVFSLSNNHTYDKGASGIAATLRFWASMPADVVTTGLWRGEADYGTIPLHTVNGVTIAYLSYTEHTNGIPRSSAMEANVLYTSQTDVIEQQVRQAAQLADFVVVGVHWGVEDSHTITGAQRTLAQQLADWGADVIVGTHPHVLQNAGWLTAEDGRRVFAAYSLGNFLSTQSKKDQLIGAVLTLRLQKTTSPDGTVQLEVLDPQLHPTVTHYGAGKSDVRTYLYRDYTPELAAAHGVRANDSDFSYDYIRAVAQQYIDPAFLDLT
;
A
#
# COMPACT_ATOMS: atom_id res chain seq x y z
N MET A 1 -33.74 -33.21 -44.58
CA MET A 1 -33.90 -32.50 -45.86
C MET A 1 -32.89 -31.38 -45.90
N ASN A 2 -31.85 -31.64 -46.64
CA ASN A 2 -31.02 -30.85 -47.52
C ASN A 2 -30.69 -29.41 -47.21
N HIS A 3 -29.38 -29.20 -47.14
CA HIS A 3 -28.57 -28.01 -47.36
C HIS A 3 -28.93 -27.17 -48.59
N PRO A 4 -28.35 -25.96 -48.83
CA PRO A 4 -26.90 -25.84 -49.10
C PRO A 4 -26.20 -24.58 -48.52
N VAL A 5 -24.99 -24.75 -48.28
CA VAL A 5 -23.68 -24.10 -48.44
C VAL A 5 -23.66 -23.00 -49.53
N SER A 6 -23.05 -21.85 -49.22
CA SER A 6 -22.29 -21.06 -50.23
C SER A 6 -21.14 -20.28 -49.57
N GLU A 7 -19.95 -20.56 -50.02
CA GLU A 7 -18.66 -19.88 -49.82
C GLU A 7 -18.39 -18.81 -50.91
N PRO A 8 -17.22 -18.12 -50.86
CA PRO A 8 -17.07 -16.67 -51.01
C PRO A 8 -16.52 -16.25 -52.41
N PRO A 9 -16.24 -14.98 -52.60
CA PRO A 9 -14.92 -14.57 -53.16
C PRO A 9 -14.42 -13.26 -52.51
N GLY A 10 -13.16 -12.89 -52.49
CA GLY A 10 -12.00 -13.14 -53.31
C GLY A 10 -10.99 -12.02 -53.08
N ARG A 11 -9.75 -12.34 -53.08
CA ARG A 11 -8.55 -11.51 -52.84
C ARG A 11 -8.43 -10.31 -53.78
N HIS A 12 -7.86 -9.22 -53.28
CA HIS A 12 -6.84 -8.47 -54.06
C HIS A 12 -5.74 -7.94 -53.13
N ALA A 13 -4.50 -8.28 -53.49
CA ALA A 13 -3.25 -7.79 -52.94
C ALA A 13 -2.80 -6.54 -53.68
N ALA A 14 -2.14 -5.63 -53.02
CA ALA A 14 -1.16 -4.74 -53.65
C ALA A 14 -0.10 -4.36 -52.62
N ALA A 15 1.13 -4.52 -53.06
CA ALA A 15 2.40 -4.33 -52.36
C ALA A 15 2.83 -2.87 -52.31
N GLY A 16 3.66 -2.52 -51.32
CA GLY A 16 4.42 -1.28 -51.25
C GLY A 16 5.41 -1.34 -50.10
N GLY A 17 6.64 -1.68 -50.40
CA GLY A 17 7.77 -1.70 -49.43
C GLY A 17 8.51 -0.35 -49.46
N PRO A 18 9.80 -0.26 -48.99
CA PRO A 18 10.09 0.27 -47.67
C PRO A 18 10.81 1.63 -47.69
N GLY A 19 10.60 2.45 -46.69
CA GLY A 19 11.32 3.71 -46.46
C GLY A 19 12.15 3.65 -45.17
N ARG A 20 13.44 3.41 -45.31
CA ARG A 20 14.45 3.68 -44.28
C ARG A 20 14.83 5.15 -44.35
N LEU A 21 14.96 5.84 -43.23
CA LEU A 21 15.82 7.01 -42.99
C LEU A 21 16.15 7.17 -41.52
N PRO A 22 17.22 7.97 -41.13
CA PRO A 22 18.28 7.38 -40.32
C PRO A 22 18.39 7.98 -38.90
N LEU A 23 19.21 7.30 -38.08
CA LEU A 23 19.73 7.79 -36.80
C LEU A 23 20.45 9.13 -36.96
N TRP A 24 20.16 10.07 -36.05
CA TRP A 24 21.08 11.13 -35.69
C TRP A 24 21.28 11.12 -34.17
N CYS A 25 22.53 10.78 -33.79
CA CYS A 25 23.10 11.00 -32.46
C CYS A 25 23.30 12.50 -32.24
N VAL A 26 22.87 13.01 -31.10
CA VAL A 26 23.34 14.30 -30.60
C VAL A 26 23.99 14.05 -29.24
N ALA A 27 25.32 14.09 -29.26
CA ALA A 27 26.16 14.21 -28.07
C ALA A 27 26.22 15.71 -27.70
N ALA A 28 25.86 16.05 -26.46
CA ALA A 28 26.12 17.37 -25.91
C ALA A 28 27.33 17.29 -24.97
N ALA A 29 28.39 17.99 -25.40
CA ALA A 29 29.62 18.16 -24.65
C ALA A 29 29.48 19.27 -23.62
N PHE A 30 29.96 19.00 -22.41
CA PHE A 30 30.18 19.99 -21.37
C PHE A 30 31.53 20.70 -21.61
N THR A 31 31.52 22.01 -21.81
CA THR A 31 32.73 22.86 -21.84
C THR A 31 32.80 23.66 -20.53
N ALA A 32 33.86 23.43 -19.74
CA ALA A 32 34.28 24.25 -18.64
C ALA A 32 35.00 25.51 -19.16
N ALA A 33 34.60 26.68 -18.73
CA ALA A 33 35.29 27.94 -18.99
C ALA A 33 36.12 28.33 -17.78
N LEU A 34 37.44 28.30 -17.95
CA LEU A 34 38.45 28.86 -17.04
C LEU A 34 38.81 30.27 -17.55
N ALA A 35 38.50 31.30 -16.80
CA ALA A 35 38.94 32.68 -17.10
C ALA A 35 40.20 33.03 -16.34
N LEU A 36 41.29 33.20 -17.10
CA LEU A 36 42.58 33.70 -16.66
C LEU A 36 42.63 35.19 -16.93
N CYS A 37 42.79 36.03 -15.93
CA CYS A 37 43.11 37.44 -16.09
C CYS A 37 44.56 37.72 -15.69
N ILE A 38 45.38 37.98 -16.71
CA ILE A 38 46.71 38.60 -16.59
C ILE A 38 46.56 40.06 -17.01
N GLY A 39 46.97 40.99 -16.17
CA GLY A 39 47.04 42.42 -16.50
C GLY A 39 48.28 43.07 -15.89
N LEU A 40 49.17 43.46 -16.74
CA LEU A 40 50.48 44.11 -16.49
C LEU A 40 50.36 45.62 -16.23
N GLY A 41 51.36 46.16 -15.53
CA GLY A 41 51.69 47.60 -15.52
C GLY A 41 51.97 48.10 -14.10
N GLY A 42 53.03 48.38 -13.83
CA GLY A 42 54.33 48.97 -13.72
C GLY A 42 54.31 50.47 -13.49
N PHE A 43 54.85 50.94 -12.33
CA PHE A 43 55.66 52.16 -12.24
C PHE A 43 56.28 52.27 -10.82
N ARG A 44 57.58 52.48 -10.76
CA ARG A 44 58.39 53.05 -9.67
C ARG A 44 58.80 54.45 -10.11
N PRO A 45 59.23 55.43 -9.29
CA PRO A 45 60.04 55.32 -8.08
C PRO A 45 59.73 56.44 -7.01
N GLY A 46 60.38 56.31 -5.83
CA GLY A 46 60.47 57.42 -4.86
C GLY A 46 61.07 56.96 -3.50
N ARG A 47 62.36 57.35 -3.27
CA ARG A 47 63.15 56.92 -2.12
C ARG A 47 63.26 58.14 -1.10
N ALA A 48 63.18 57.79 0.21
CA ALA A 48 63.80 58.36 1.41
C ALA A 48 62.83 58.93 2.47
N PRO A 49 63.21 58.98 3.74
CA PRO A 49 64.30 58.33 4.47
C PRO A 49 63.86 57.60 5.75
N VAL A 50 64.83 56.87 6.30
CA VAL A 50 64.84 56.04 7.51
C VAL A 50 64.49 56.83 8.77
N SER A 51 63.58 56.26 9.59
CA SER A 51 63.47 56.59 11.01
C SER A 51 63.36 55.25 11.79
N ALA A 52 64.06 55.24 12.92
CA ALA A 52 64.38 54.06 13.71
C ALA A 52 63.14 53.27 14.19
N GLU A 53 63.31 51.95 14.11
CA GLU A 53 62.41 50.92 14.59
C GLU A 53 62.60 50.70 16.08
N PRO A 54 61.57 50.63 16.91
CA PRO A 54 61.66 50.05 18.25
C PRO A 54 61.60 48.56 18.19
N GLU A 55 62.48 47.90 18.95
CA GLU A 55 62.65 46.49 19.11
C GLU A 55 61.34 45.73 19.39
N ALA A 56 61.06 44.69 18.60
CA ALA A 56 59.88 43.85 18.76
C ALA A 56 60.05 42.95 20.00
N PRO A 57 58.97 42.73 20.78
CA PRO A 57 58.98 41.78 21.88
C PRO A 57 59.14 40.34 21.35
N PRO A 58 59.73 39.39 22.15
CA PRO A 58 59.98 38.05 21.72
C PRO A 58 58.68 37.30 21.36
N PRO A 59 58.73 36.35 20.40
CA PRO A 59 57.50 35.61 20.00
C PRO A 59 56.96 34.84 21.17
N VAL A 60 55.69 35.13 21.51
CA VAL A 60 54.91 34.33 22.44
C VAL A 60 54.73 32.95 21.76
N SER A 61 55.26 31.92 22.37
CA SER A 61 55.05 30.54 21.96
C SER A 61 53.54 30.26 22.01
N SER A 62 52.91 30.23 20.85
CA SER A 62 51.50 29.76 20.76
C SER A 62 51.49 28.27 21.10
N LEU A 63 50.88 27.96 22.21
CA LEU A 63 50.49 26.57 22.52
C LEU A 63 49.68 26.03 21.31
N PRO A 64 49.87 24.77 20.92
CA PRO A 64 49.03 24.16 19.91
C PRO A 64 47.55 24.30 20.35
N ALA A 65 46.71 24.83 19.48
CA ALA A 65 45.27 24.82 19.72
C ALA A 65 44.87 23.38 19.94
N GLU A 66 44.31 23.10 21.10
CA GLU A 66 43.67 21.82 21.41
C GLU A 66 42.61 21.60 20.35
N SER A 67 42.78 20.58 19.49
CA SER A 67 41.80 20.27 18.48
C SER A 67 40.51 19.92 19.19
N GLU A 68 39.40 20.62 18.87
CA GLU A 68 38.08 20.22 19.33
C GLU A 68 37.88 18.73 19.00
N PRO A 69 37.40 17.93 19.97
CA PRO A 69 37.18 16.52 19.73
C PRO A 69 36.19 16.38 18.53
N GLU A 70 36.52 15.51 17.58
CA GLU A 70 35.61 15.16 16.50
C GLU A 70 34.25 14.73 17.11
N PRO A 71 33.13 15.21 16.59
CA PRO A 71 31.82 14.82 17.12
C PRO A 71 31.66 13.30 17.03
N GLU A 72 31.25 12.69 18.13
CA GLU A 72 30.99 11.25 18.15
C GLU A 72 29.96 10.88 17.07
N PRO A 73 30.19 9.78 16.32
CA PRO A 73 29.23 9.34 15.31
C PRO A 73 27.86 9.12 15.94
N GLN A 74 26.81 9.69 15.31
CA GLN A 74 25.44 9.56 15.79
C GLN A 74 24.76 8.36 15.11
N PRO A 75 23.80 7.71 15.76
CA PRO A 75 22.98 6.68 15.12
C PRO A 75 22.24 7.25 13.90
N VAL A 76 22.13 6.43 12.85
CA VAL A 76 21.29 6.72 11.68
C VAL A 76 19.90 6.15 11.94
N VAL A 77 18.88 7.01 11.83
CA VAL A 77 17.48 6.62 12.02
C VAL A 77 16.75 6.76 10.70
N GLU A 78 16.23 5.65 10.20
CA GLU A 78 15.43 5.53 8.99
C GLU A 78 13.99 5.18 9.39
N THR A 79 13.00 5.86 8.82
CA THR A 79 11.61 5.71 9.25
C THR A 79 10.67 5.67 8.04
N VAL A 80 9.71 4.73 8.07
CA VAL A 80 8.60 4.65 7.13
C VAL A 80 7.30 4.87 7.90
N ARG A 81 6.51 5.87 7.47
CA ARG A 81 5.14 6.06 7.91
C ARG A 81 4.26 5.12 7.08
N PHE A 82 3.71 4.13 7.72
CA PHE A 82 2.93 3.06 7.09
C PHE A 82 1.45 3.20 7.43
N SER A 83 0.59 2.98 6.44
CA SER A 83 -0.85 2.80 6.67
C SER A 83 -1.36 1.52 6.03
N ALA A 84 -2.40 0.94 6.64
CA ALA A 84 -3.14 -0.20 6.09
C ALA A 84 -4.64 0.01 6.25
N THR A 85 -5.40 -0.44 5.26
CA THR A 85 -6.85 -0.35 5.25
C THR A 85 -7.51 -1.67 4.88
N GLY A 86 -8.78 -1.84 5.24
CA GLY A 86 -9.52 -3.09 5.10
C GLY A 86 -10.03 -3.39 3.69
N ASP A 87 -11.22 -3.95 3.62
CA ASP A 87 -11.77 -4.57 2.41
C ASP A 87 -12.29 -3.53 1.41
N ASN A 88 -11.66 -3.49 0.23
CA ASN A 88 -12.15 -2.71 -0.91
C ASN A 88 -13.05 -3.62 -1.77
N LEU A 89 -14.35 -3.62 -1.47
CA LEU A 89 -15.34 -4.55 -2.01
C LEU A 89 -16.27 -3.83 -3.02
N ILE A 90 -15.97 -3.95 -4.30
CA ILE A 90 -16.60 -3.14 -5.35
C ILE A 90 -17.91 -3.77 -5.85
N HIS A 91 -19.01 -3.39 -5.21
CA HIS A 91 -20.37 -3.77 -5.61
C HIS A 91 -20.86 -3.00 -6.84
N SER A 92 -21.97 -3.49 -7.44
CA SER A 92 -22.53 -2.91 -8.67
C SER A 92 -22.84 -1.43 -8.58
N LYS A 93 -23.36 -0.94 -7.45
CA LYS A 93 -23.68 0.48 -7.28
C LYS A 93 -22.44 1.37 -7.34
N ILE A 94 -21.27 0.85 -6.93
CA ILE A 94 -20.01 1.61 -6.97
C ILE A 94 -19.53 1.75 -8.41
N TYR A 95 -19.39 0.65 -9.17
CA TYR A 95 -18.89 0.76 -10.54
C TYR A 95 -19.89 1.39 -11.50
N GLN A 96 -21.23 1.27 -11.27
CA GLN A 96 -22.24 1.99 -12.04
C GLN A 96 -22.13 3.51 -11.86
N GLN A 97 -21.86 3.97 -10.63
CA GLN A 97 -21.63 5.38 -10.35
C GLN A 97 -20.30 5.86 -10.90
N ALA A 98 -19.26 5.01 -10.85
CA ALA A 98 -17.98 5.31 -11.48
C ALA A 98 -18.12 5.47 -13.00
N ALA A 99 -18.92 4.63 -13.66
CA ALA A 99 -19.25 4.78 -15.10
C ALA A 99 -20.00 6.08 -15.36
N ALA A 100 -20.99 6.44 -14.53
CA ALA A 100 -21.76 7.68 -14.68
C ALA A 100 -20.91 8.96 -14.45
N ARG A 101 -19.79 8.85 -13.73
CA ARG A 101 -18.85 9.96 -13.48
C ARG A 101 -17.65 9.99 -14.44
N ALA A 102 -17.58 9.04 -15.36
CA ALA A 102 -16.51 8.97 -16.34
C ALA A 102 -16.54 10.21 -17.26
N VAL A 103 -15.38 10.76 -17.58
CA VAL A 103 -15.21 11.91 -18.47
C VAL A 103 -14.13 11.63 -19.51
N GLY A 104 -14.25 12.25 -20.68
CA GLY A 104 -13.34 12.00 -21.80
C GLY A 104 -13.41 10.56 -22.28
N ASP A 105 -12.26 9.93 -22.50
CA ASP A 105 -12.16 8.55 -23.00
C ASP A 105 -12.17 7.50 -21.88
N ALA A 106 -12.27 7.91 -20.61
CA ALA A 106 -12.31 6.99 -19.48
C ALA A 106 -13.65 6.23 -19.45
N ALA A 107 -13.62 4.92 -19.18
CA ALA A 107 -14.84 4.12 -18.99
C ALA A 107 -15.41 4.26 -17.57
N TYR A 108 -14.56 4.50 -16.58
CA TYR A 108 -14.94 4.62 -15.17
C TYR A 108 -14.10 5.69 -14.47
N SER A 109 -14.68 6.37 -13.47
CA SER A 109 -14.00 7.28 -12.55
C SER A 109 -14.34 6.91 -11.11
N PHE A 110 -13.38 6.29 -10.40
CA PHE A 110 -13.50 5.91 -9.00
C PHE A 110 -12.91 6.93 -8.04
N ASP A 111 -12.26 7.99 -8.52
CA ASP A 111 -11.60 8.99 -7.67
C ASP A 111 -12.55 9.60 -6.63
N TYR A 112 -13.82 9.78 -6.99
CA TYR A 112 -14.86 10.26 -6.09
C TYR A 112 -15.00 9.41 -4.81
N CYS A 113 -14.83 8.08 -4.93
CA CYS A 113 -14.99 7.16 -3.80
C CYS A 113 -13.94 7.40 -2.72
N TYR A 114 -12.75 7.86 -3.10
CA TYR A 114 -11.58 7.98 -2.24
C TYR A 114 -11.15 9.42 -1.95
N ALA A 115 -11.74 10.39 -2.64
CA ALA A 115 -11.31 11.80 -2.66
C ALA A 115 -11.14 12.42 -1.26
N ASN A 116 -12.01 12.07 -0.31
CA ASN A 116 -11.96 12.60 1.06
C ASN A 116 -10.72 12.11 1.84
N LEU A 117 -10.11 10.99 1.42
CA LEU A 117 -9.00 10.37 2.12
C LEU A 117 -7.64 10.69 1.48
N VAL A 118 -7.61 11.26 0.27
CA VAL A 118 -6.36 11.60 -0.42
C VAL A 118 -5.42 12.46 0.43
N PRO A 119 -5.89 13.54 1.10
CA PRO A 119 -5.02 14.33 1.96
C PRO A 119 -4.40 13.51 3.10
N PHE A 120 -5.18 12.61 3.71
CA PHE A 120 -4.71 11.74 4.78
C PHE A 120 -3.62 10.78 4.28
N TYR A 121 -3.88 10.08 3.16
CA TYR A 121 -2.91 9.11 2.64
C TYR A 121 -1.64 9.75 2.08
N SER A 122 -1.65 11.04 1.72
CA SER A 122 -0.45 11.76 1.30
C SER A 122 0.59 11.95 2.41
N ASP A 123 0.19 11.76 3.67
CA ASP A 123 1.08 11.85 4.82
C ASP A 123 1.87 10.56 5.08
N PHE A 124 1.58 9.47 4.35
CA PHE A 124 2.24 8.18 4.54
C PHE A 124 3.16 7.83 3.37
N ASP A 125 4.27 7.18 3.70
CA ASP A 125 5.27 6.75 2.73
C ASP A 125 4.83 5.47 2.03
N VAL A 126 4.03 4.62 2.73
CA VAL A 126 3.44 3.38 2.20
C VAL A 126 1.99 3.26 2.63
N ASN A 127 1.10 3.06 1.67
CA ASN A 127 -0.31 2.76 1.89
C ASN A 127 -0.64 1.35 1.35
N TRP A 128 -1.11 0.46 2.24
CA TRP A 128 -1.49 -0.92 1.97
C TRP A 128 -3.02 -1.07 1.96
N ILE A 129 -3.56 -1.94 1.10
CA ILE A 129 -5.01 -2.22 0.99
C ILE A 129 -5.30 -3.69 0.67
N ASN A 130 -6.38 -4.24 1.24
CA ASN A 130 -6.95 -5.48 0.73
C ASN A 130 -7.87 -5.17 -0.46
N GLN A 131 -7.42 -5.52 -1.67
CA GLN A 131 -8.26 -5.43 -2.87
C GLN A 131 -9.08 -6.73 -2.98
N GLU A 132 -10.25 -6.75 -2.36
CA GLU A 132 -11.01 -7.98 -2.18
C GLU A 132 -11.67 -8.48 -3.46
N THR A 133 -11.93 -7.60 -4.42
CA THR A 133 -12.50 -7.98 -5.71
C THR A 133 -11.44 -7.90 -6.81
N LEU A 134 -11.34 -8.95 -7.63
CA LEU A 134 -10.34 -8.98 -8.69
C LEU A 134 -10.49 -7.79 -9.66
N CYS A 135 -9.37 -7.14 -10.01
CA CYS A 135 -9.31 -6.03 -10.95
C CYS A 135 -8.86 -6.49 -12.33
N THR A 136 -9.55 -6.03 -13.37
CA THR A 136 -9.23 -6.36 -14.77
C THR A 136 -9.84 -5.35 -15.74
N ASP A 137 -9.20 -5.19 -16.90
CA ASP A 137 -9.75 -4.45 -18.05
C ASP A 137 -10.41 -5.39 -19.09
N GLU A 138 -10.31 -6.70 -18.90
CA GLU A 138 -10.68 -7.69 -19.92
C GLU A 138 -12.06 -8.33 -19.69
N LEU A 139 -12.51 -8.38 -18.44
CA LEU A 139 -13.78 -9.00 -18.08
C LEU A 139 -14.84 -7.93 -17.78
N ALA A 140 -16.06 -8.20 -18.19
CA ALA A 140 -17.18 -7.34 -17.85
C ALA A 140 -17.33 -7.21 -16.33
N PRO A 141 -17.62 -6.02 -15.78
CA PRO A 141 -17.89 -5.82 -14.37
C PRO A 141 -19.05 -6.67 -13.88
N SER A 142 -18.90 -7.23 -12.70
CA SER A 142 -19.93 -8.00 -12.01
C SER A 142 -19.85 -7.82 -10.50
N THR A 143 -20.93 -8.14 -9.82
CA THR A 143 -21.09 -8.00 -8.38
C THR A 143 -21.33 -9.36 -7.72
N TYR A 144 -21.64 -9.34 -6.41
CA TYR A 144 -21.99 -10.54 -5.65
C TYR A 144 -22.91 -11.47 -6.45
N PRO A 145 -22.70 -12.82 -6.42
CA PRO A 145 -21.72 -13.52 -5.60
C PRO A 145 -20.32 -13.64 -6.23
N CYS A 146 -20.12 -13.31 -7.50
CA CYS A 146 -18.86 -13.47 -8.21
C CYS A 146 -18.43 -12.16 -8.85
N PHE A 147 -17.47 -11.48 -8.23
CA PHE A 147 -17.04 -10.13 -8.59
C PHE A 147 -16.09 -10.09 -9.80
N SER A 148 -16.15 -8.99 -10.50
CA SER A 148 -15.14 -8.51 -11.45
C SER A 148 -15.17 -6.99 -11.42
N THR A 149 -14.06 -6.36 -11.14
CA THR A 149 -13.92 -4.92 -10.93
C THR A 149 -13.16 -4.29 -12.09
N PRO A 150 -13.63 -3.16 -12.66
CA PRO A 150 -12.84 -2.41 -13.64
C PRO A 150 -11.47 -2.02 -13.08
N GLY A 151 -10.41 -2.18 -13.88
CA GLY A 151 -9.05 -1.81 -13.50
C GLY A 151 -8.88 -0.34 -13.09
N ASP A 152 -9.78 0.54 -13.56
CA ASP A 152 -9.80 1.94 -13.15
C ASP A 152 -9.97 2.15 -11.65
N CYS A 153 -10.53 1.16 -10.92
CA CYS A 153 -10.59 1.17 -9.46
C CYS A 153 -9.18 1.16 -8.85
N ALA A 154 -8.34 0.20 -9.23
CA ALA A 154 -6.96 0.13 -8.76
C ALA A 154 -6.11 1.33 -9.21
N ARG A 155 -6.36 1.85 -10.43
CA ARG A 155 -5.70 3.09 -10.89
C ARG A 155 -6.12 4.31 -10.07
N ALA A 156 -7.38 4.39 -9.62
CA ALA A 156 -7.83 5.46 -8.71
C ALA A 156 -7.18 5.34 -7.33
N LEU A 157 -7.06 4.13 -6.78
CA LEU A 157 -6.33 3.88 -5.53
C LEU A 157 -4.84 4.25 -5.67
N TYR A 158 -4.21 3.91 -6.80
CA TYR A 158 -2.84 4.33 -7.08
C TYR A 158 -2.68 5.86 -7.05
N ARG A 159 -3.61 6.60 -7.68
CA ARG A 159 -3.64 8.08 -7.62
C ARG A 159 -3.90 8.61 -6.21
N ALA A 160 -4.67 7.86 -5.41
CA ALA A 160 -4.90 8.19 -4.00
C ALA A 160 -3.70 7.88 -3.08
N GLY A 161 -2.60 7.31 -3.61
CA GLY A 161 -1.38 7.07 -2.86
C GLY A 161 -1.11 5.61 -2.49
N PHE A 162 -1.99 4.67 -2.84
CA PHE A 162 -1.77 3.25 -2.55
C PHE A 162 -0.70 2.65 -3.46
N ARG A 163 0.18 1.84 -2.87
CA ARG A 163 1.26 1.15 -3.58
C ARG A 163 1.28 -0.35 -3.32
N VAL A 164 0.74 -0.82 -2.21
CA VAL A 164 0.76 -2.23 -1.81
C VAL A 164 -0.66 -2.78 -1.80
N PHE A 165 -0.90 -3.82 -2.61
CA PHE A 165 -2.21 -4.44 -2.80
C PHE A 165 -2.17 -5.92 -2.41
N SER A 166 -2.95 -6.29 -1.40
CA SER A 166 -3.25 -7.69 -1.07
C SER A 166 -4.31 -8.23 -2.03
N LEU A 167 -4.02 -9.36 -2.66
CA LEU A 167 -4.88 -10.01 -3.65
C LEU A 167 -5.36 -11.40 -3.19
N SER A 168 -4.98 -11.83 -1.98
CA SER A 168 -5.38 -13.11 -1.41
C SER A 168 -6.60 -12.94 -0.51
N ASN A 169 -7.76 -13.35 -1.00
CA ASN A 169 -9.05 -13.21 -0.32
C ASN A 169 -10.05 -14.27 -0.82
N ASN A 170 -11.26 -14.31 -0.25
CA ASN A 170 -12.30 -15.26 -0.60
C ASN A 170 -12.85 -15.07 -2.03
N HIS A 171 -12.70 -13.89 -2.65
CA HIS A 171 -13.15 -13.57 -4.01
C HIS A 171 -12.08 -13.73 -5.10
N THR A 172 -10.87 -14.13 -4.73
CA THR A 172 -9.76 -14.29 -5.69
C THR A 172 -10.09 -15.22 -6.85
N TYR A 173 -10.90 -16.26 -6.63
CA TYR A 173 -11.24 -17.25 -7.67
C TYR A 173 -12.59 -17.03 -8.34
N ASP A 174 -13.28 -15.92 -8.10
CA ASP A 174 -14.65 -15.66 -8.57
C ASP A 174 -14.85 -15.82 -10.09
N LYS A 175 -13.82 -15.61 -10.88
CA LYS A 175 -13.86 -15.76 -12.36
C LYS A 175 -13.02 -16.94 -12.84
N GLY A 176 -12.64 -17.84 -11.96
CA GLY A 176 -11.87 -19.03 -12.30
C GLY A 176 -10.55 -18.72 -13.02
N ALA A 177 -10.14 -19.59 -13.93
CA ALA A 177 -8.86 -19.44 -14.65
C ALA A 177 -8.79 -18.15 -15.49
N SER A 178 -9.89 -17.76 -16.15
CA SER A 178 -9.92 -16.51 -16.93
C SER A 178 -9.77 -15.26 -16.05
N GLY A 179 -10.35 -15.30 -14.82
CA GLY A 179 -10.19 -14.23 -13.84
C GLY A 179 -8.75 -14.10 -13.38
N ILE A 180 -8.12 -15.22 -13.01
CA ILE A 180 -6.71 -15.23 -12.59
C ILE A 180 -5.79 -14.70 -13.71
N ALA A 181 -5.95 -15.21 -14.93
CA ALA A 181 -5.15 -14.75 -16.05
C ALA A 181 -5.32 -13.25 -16.34
N ALA A 182 -6.57 -12.76 -16.35
CA ALA A 182 -6.88 -11.36 -16.60
C ALA A 182 -6.36 -10.42 -15.49
N THR A 183 -6.51 -10.81 -14.21
CA THR A 183 -6.01 -10.01 -13.09
C THR A 183 -4.49 -9.96 -13.06
N LEU A 184 -3.79 -11.05 -13.37
CA LEU A 184 -2.33 -11.07 -13.47
C LEU A 184 -1.81 -10.12 -14.56
N ARG A 185 -2.46 -10.12 -15.75
CA ARG A 185 -2.09 -9.18 -16.83
C ARG A 185 -2.37 -7.73 -16.44
N PHE A 186 -3.50 -7.48 -15.78
CA PHE A 186 -3.84 -6.16 -15.28
C PHE A 186 -2.78 -5.62 -14.31
N TRP A 187 -2.45 -6.36 -13.26
CA TRP A 187 -1.48 -5.91 -12.26
C TRP A 187 -0.06 -5.78 -12.86
N ALA A 188 0.30 -6.62 -13.83
CA ALA A 188 1.56 -6.48 -14.57
C ALA A 188 1.62 -5.20 -15.43
N SER A 189 0.47 -4.59 -15.75
CA SER A 189 0.38 -3.32 -16.50
C SER A 189 0.40 -2.07 -15.60
N MET A 190 0.30 -2.25 -14.29
CA MET A 190 0.38 -1.14 -13.34
C MET A 190 1.80 -0.57 -13.25
N PRO A 191 1.98 0.66 -12.75
CA PRO A 191 3.30 1.24 -12.55
C PRO A 191 4.24 0.35 -11.76
N ALA A 192 5.54 0.42 -12.04
CA ALA A 192 6.56 -0.48 -11.47
C ALA A 192 6.77 -0.32 -9.95
N ASP A 193 6.28 0.76 -9.36
CA ASP A 193 6.28 1.01 -7.91
C ASP A 193 5.06 0.40 -7.18
N VAL A 194 4.18 -0.30 -7.93
CA VAL A 194 3.08 -1.07 -7.33
C VAL A 194 3.57 -2.45 -6.91
N VAL A 195 3.32 -2.80 -5.67
CA VAL A 195 3.60 -4.12 -5.10
C VAL A 195 2.30 -4.89 -4.92
N THR A 196 2.24 -6.10 -5.46
CA THR A 196 1.12 -7.03 -5.22
C THR A 196 1.61 -8.23 -4.43
N THR A 197 0.75 -8.76 -3.56
CA THR A 197 1.05 -9.94 -2.74
C THR A 197 -0.15 -10.86 -2.67
N GLY A 198 0.09 -12.16 -2.43
CA GLY A 198 -0.96 -13.15 -2.20
C GLY A 198 -1.37 -14.01 -3.42
N LEU A 199 -0.74 -13.78 -4.58
CA LEU A 199 -0.88 -14.62 -5.75
C LEU A 199 0.47 -15.19 -6.19
N TRP A 200 0.60 -16.51 -6.25
CA TRP A 200 1.82 -17.22 -6.65
C TRP A 200 1.57 -18.09 -7.88
N ARG A 201 2.53 -18.14 -8.80
CA ARG A 201 2.44 -18.94 -10.04
C ARG A 201 2.69 -20.44 -9.83
N GLY A 202 2.58 -20.92 -8.60
CA GLY A 202 2.76 -22.31 -8.19
C GLY A 202 3.91 -22.47 -7.19
N GLU A 203 4.22 -23.72 -6.81
CA GLU A 203 5.19 -24.01 -5.74
C GLU A 203 6.60 -23.47 -5.99
N ALA A 204 7.02 -23.45 -7.26
CA ALA A 204 8.33 -22.88 -7.62
C ALA A 204 8.44 -21.36 -7.35
N ASP A 205 7.30 -20.68 -7.24
CA ASP A 205 7.21 -19.24 -7.00
C ASP A 205 7.03 -18.87 -5.52
N TYR A 206 6.77 -19.86 -4.64
CA TYR A 206 6.53 -19.60 -3.22
C TYR A 206 7.72 -18.95 -2.50
N GLY A 207 8.94 -19.12 -3.01
CA GLY A 207 10.12 -18.44 -2.53
C GLY A 207 10.31 -17.00 -3.03
N THR A 208 9.44 -16.51 -3.93
CA THR A 208 9.51 -15.14 -4.44
C THR A 208 8.78 -14.22 -3.47
N ILE A 209 9.51 -13.51 -2.62
CA ILE A 209 8.95 -12.61 -1.63
C ILE A 209 8.88 -11.18 -2.21
N PRO A 210 7.70 -10.54 -2.31
CA PRO A 210 7.59 -9.15 -2.71
C PRO A 210 8.28 -8.22 -1.70
N LEU A 211 9.24 -7.42 -2.17
CA LEU A 211 10.01 -6.47 -1.37
C LEU A 211 9.80 -5.05 -1.87
N HIS A 212 9.80 -4.10 -0.96
CA HIS A 212 9.73 -2.67 -1.24
C HIS A 212 10.67 -1.91 -0.33
N THR A 213 11.64 -1.18 -0.88
CA THR A 213 12.54 -0.34 -0.09
C THR A 213 12.10 1.11 -0.18
N VAL A 214 11.81 1.70 0.98
CA VAL A 214 11.36 3.09 1.13
C VAL A 214 12.16 3.74 2.26
N ASN A 215 12.71 4.93 2.04
CA ASN A 215 13.48 5.69 3.04
C ASN A 215 14.58 4.86 3.72
N GLY A 216 15.25 3.94 2.99
CA GLY A 216 16.32 3.08 3.52
C GLY A 216 15.83 1.83 4.26
N VAL A 217 14.52 1.68 4.46
CA VAL A 217 13.90 0.51 5.11
C VAL A 217 13.35 -0.43 4.05
N THR A 218 13.72 -1.71 4.11
CA THR A 218 13.17 -2.77 3.24
C THR A 218 12.04 -3.50 3.94
N ILE A 219 10.88 -3.58 3.29
CA ILE A 219 9.68 -4.22 3.82
C ILE A 219 9.28 -5.38 2.89
N ALA A 220 9.03 -6.56 3.47
CA ALA A 220 8.47 -7.71 2.79
C ALA A 220 6.95 -7.75 3.00
N TYR A 221 6.21 -8.12 1.95
CA TYR A 221 4.75 -8.23 2.01
C TYR A 221 4.30 -9.65 1.65
N LEU A 222 3.51 -10.24 2.55
CA LEU A 222 2.88 -11.55 2.35
C LEU A 222 1.38 -11.44 2.54
N SER A 223 0.61 -12.34 1.92
CA SER A 223 -0.84 -12.33 2.06
C SER A 223 -1.43 -13.73 1.89
N TYR A 224 -2.37 -14.08 2.78
CA TYR A 224 -2.98 -15.40 2.86
C TYR A 224 -4.50 -15.30 3.03
N THR A 225 -5.25 -16.35 2.67
CA THR A 225 -6.70 -16.40 2.85
C THR A 225 -7.14 -17.70 3.51
N GLU A 226 -8.21 -17.66 4.29
CA GLU A 226 -8.76 -18.86 4.91
C GLU A 226 -9.52 -19.75 3.91
N HIS A 227 -10.20 -19.15 2.93
CA HIS A 227 -10.97 -19.86 1.90
C HIS A 227 -11.16 -19.02 0.64
N THR A 228 -11.76 -19.62 -0.39
CA THR A 228 -12.13 -18.98 -1.66
C THR A 228 -13.60 -19.25 -2.01
N ASN A 229 -14.52 -19.03 -1.06
CA ASN A 229 -15.99 -19.21 -1.21
C ASN A 229 -16.39 -20.59 -1.80
N GLY A 230 -15.62 -21.64 -1.48
CA GLY A 230 -15.85 -22.99 -2.01
C GLY A 230 -15.47 -23.17 -3.48
N ILE A 231 -14.87 -22.17 -4.13
CA ILE A 231 -14.35 -22.28 -5.49
C ILE A 231 -12.95 -22.89 -5.42
N PRO A 232 -12.74 -24.12 -5.90
CA PRO A 232 -11.45 -24.77 -5.80
C PRO A 232 -10.47 -24.21 -6.84
N ARG A 233 -9.17 -24.29 -6.52
CA ARG A 233 -8.13 -24.11 -7.53
C ARG A 233 -8.31 -25.11 -8.66
N SER A 234 -8.25 -24.67 -9.91
CA SER A 234 -8.16 -25.54 -11.07
C SER A 234 -6.74 -25.55 -11.65
N SER A 235 -6.36 -26.66 -12.32
CA SER A 235 -5.05 -26.76 -12.99
C SER A 235 -4.86 -25.76 -14.15
N ALA A 236 -5.95 -25.15 -14.62
CA ALA A 236 -5.91 -24.11 -15.64
C ALA A 236 -5.62 -22.71 -15.08
N MET A 237 -5.58 -22.52 -13.76
CA MET A 237 -5.22 -21.25 -13.14
C MET A 237 -3.70 -21.05 -13.16
N GLU A 238 -3.26 -19.92 -13.73
CA GLU A 238 -1.84 -19.54 -13.83
C GLU A 238 -1.21 -19.15 -12.49
N ALA A 239 -2.04 -18.81 -11.48
CA ALA A 239 -1.60 -18.54 -10.13
C ALA A 239 -2.61 -19.07 -9.11
N ASN A 240 -2.19 -19.15 -7.85
CA ASN A 240 -2.99 -19.60 -6.73
C ASN A 240 -2.74 -18.74 -5.48
N VAL A 241 -3.71 -18.74 -4.58
CA VAL A 241 -3.54 -18.27 -3.20
C VAL A 241 -2.90 -19.37 -2.35
N LEU A 242 -2.35 -19.01 -1.20
CA LEU A 242 -2.03 -19.91 -0.11
C LEU A 242 -3.13 -19.80 0.96
N TYR A 243 -3.67 -20.96 1.34
CA TYR A 243 -4.66 -21.03 2.40
C TYR A 243 -4.00 -21.04 3.78
N THR A 244 -4.63 -20.42 4.77
CA THR A 244 -4.14 -20.35 6.15
C THR A 244 -3.87 -21.73 6.77
N SER A 245 -4.45 -22.80 6.22
CA SER A 245 -4.19 -24.19 6.61
C SER A 245 -2.87 -24.76 6.07
N GLN A 246 -2.19 -24.08 5.15
CA GLN A 246 -0.90 -24.50 4.58
C GLN A 246 0.27 -23.96 5.42
N THR A 247 0.23 -24.22 6.71
CA THR A 247 1.12 -23.61 7.71
C THR A 247 2.60 -23.81 7.44
N ASP A 248 3.00 -24.99 6.93
CA ASP A 248 4.42 -25.29 6.64
C ASP A 248 5.00 -24.34 5.55
N VAL A 249 4.19 -24.08 4.50
CA VAL A 249 4.60 -23.16 3.42
C VAL A 249 4.61 -21.72 3.91
N ILE A 250 3.60 -21.35 4.70
CA ILE A 250 3.50 -20.00 5.30
C ILE A 250 4.68 -19.73 6.23
N GLU A 251 5.01 -20.69 7.11
CA GLU A 251 6.18 -20.59 7.98
C GLU A 251 7.46 -20.37 7.18
N GLN A 252 7.67 -21.17 6.14
CA GLN A 252 8.86 -21.03 5.28
C GLN A 252 8.93 -19.66 4.64
N GLN A 253 7.80 -19.13 4.10
CA GLN A 253 7.75 -17.81 3.48
C GLN A 253 8.02 -16.69 4.48
N VAL A 254 7.39 -16.72 5.66
CA VAL A 254 7.56 -15.69 6.69
C VAL A 254 9.00 -15.67 7.22
N ARG A 255 9.58 -16.85 7.50
CA ARG A 255 10.99 -16.95 7.92
C ARG A 255 11.96 -16.47 6.85
N GLN A 256 11.67 -16.75 5.58
CA GLN A 256 12.46 -16.23 4.45
C GLN A 256 12.33 -14.73 4.32
N ALA A 257 11.12 -14.18 4.43
CA ALA A 257 10.84 -12.74 4.39
C ALA A 257 11.64 -12.00 5.48
N ALA A 258 11.66 -12.54 6.71
CA ALA A 258 12.42 -11.98 7.82
C ALA A 258 13.96 -12.00 7.62
N GLN A 259 14.46 -12.84 6.71
CA GLN A 259 15.89 -12.85 6.32
C GLN A 259 16.22 -11.84 5.20
N LEU A 260 15.20 -11.43 4.43
CA LEU A 260 15.37 -10.59 3.24
C LEU A 260 15.02 -9.12 3.47
N ALA A 261 14.29 -8.81 4.54
CA ALA A 261 13.75 -7.48 4.80
C ALA A 261 14.01 -7.05 6.25
N ASP A 262 13.96 -5.74 6.48
CA ASP A 262 13.98 -5.15 7.82
C ASP A 262 12.64 -5.41 8.54
N PHE A 263 11.51 -5.35 7.83
CA PHE A 263 10.18 -5.61 8.38
C PHE A 263 9.36 -6.55 7.49
N VAL A 264 8.52 -7.36 8.12
CA VAL A 264 7.58 -8.27 7.46
C VAL A 264 6.14 -7.88 7.80
N VAL A 265 5.38 -7.48 6.79
CA VAL A 265 3.95 -7.17 6.88
C VAL A 265 3.14 -8.33 6.27
N VAL A 266 2.25 -8.92 7.07
CA VAL A 266 1.43 -10.07 6.64
C VAL A 266 -0.04 -9.69 6.63
N GLY A 267 -0.67 -9.66 5.45
CA GLY A 267 -2.12 -9.58 5.30
C GLY A 267 -2.76 -10.96 5.50
N VAL A 268 -3.86 -11.04 6.24
CA VAL A 268 -4.60 -12.30 6.39
C VAL A 268 -6.10 -12.06 6.26
N HIS A 269 -6.70 -12.73 5.28
CA HIS A 269 -8.14 -12.69 5.03
C HIS A 269 -8.81 -13.89 5.71
N TRP A 270 -9.37 -13.69 6.90
CA TRP A 270 -9.73 -14.74 7.86
C TRP A 270 -10.92 -14.41 8.75
N GLY A 271 -11.38 -15.43 9.49
CA GLY A 271 -12.40 -15.24 10.53
C GLY A 271 -13.82 -15.47 10.01
N VAL A 272 -14.78 -14.82 10.62
CA VAL A 272 -16.21 -15.01 10.32
C VAL A 272 -16.83 -13.68 9.93
N GLU A 273 -17.50 -13.64 8.77
CA GLU A 273 -18.25 -12.45 8.31
C GLU A 273 -19.23 -11.98 9.38
N ASP A 274 -19.36 -10.67 9.53
CA ASP A 274 -20.23 -9.97 10.48
C ASP A 274 -19.91 -10.22 11.96
N SER A 275 -18.78 -10.83 12.29
CA SER A 275 -18.41 -11.15 13.66
C SER A 275 -17.28 -10.25 14.16
N HIS A 276 -17.56 -9.45 15.19
CA HIS A 276 -16.54 -8.71 15.93
C HIS A 276 -15.67 -9.60 16.85
N THR A 277 -16.05 -10.87 16.99
CA THR A 277 -15.33 -11.81 17.86
C THR A 277 -14.15 -12.41 17.14
N ILE A 278 -12.94 -12.21 17.67
CA ILE A 278 -11.73 -12.86 17.18
C ILE A 278 -11.80 -14.35 17.50
N THR A 279 -11.70 -15.21 16.49
CA THR A 279 -11.76 -16.67 16.66
C THR A 279 -10.49 -17.23 17.29
N GLY A 280 -10.54 -18.47 17.78
CA GLY A 280 -9.36 -19.18 18.25
C GLY A 280 -8.34 -19.42 17.13
N ALA A 281 -8.82 -19.71 15.91
CA ALA A 281 -7.95 -19.89 14.73
C ALA A 281 -7.17 -18.63 14.37
N GLN A 282 -7.83 -17.45 14.37
CA GLN A 282 -7.18 -16.17 14.16
C GLN A 282 -6.07 -15.92 15.20
N ARG A 283 -6.34 -16.16 16.48
CA ARG A 283 -5.33 -15.96 17.55
C ARG A 283 -4.15 -16.90 17.40
N THR A 284 -4.40 -18.18 17.09
CA THR A 284 -3.34 -19.18 16.92
C THR A 284 -2.44 -18.82 15.74
N LEU A 285 -3.02 -18.51 14.58
CA LEU A 285 -2.23 -18.15 13.40
C LEU A 285 -1.49 -16.82 13.59
N ALA A 286 -2.11 -15.83 14.25
CA ALA A 286 -1.44 -14.56 14.54
C ALA A 286 -0.18 -14.78 15.39
N GLN A 287 -0.26 -15.62 16.43
CA GLN A 287 0.90 -15.96 17.25
C GLN A 287 1.96 -16.71 16.44
N GLN A 288 1.57 -17.68 15.63
CA GLN A 288 2.51 -18.40 14.76
C GLN A 288 3.23 -17.46 13.77
N LEU A 289 2.49 -16.55 13.13
CA LEU A 289 3.09 -15.54 12.24
C LEU A 289 4.11 -14.66 12.97
N ALA A 290 3.79 -14.25 14.20
CA ALA A 290 4.70 -13.49 15.05
C ALA A 290 5.98 -14.29 15.36
N ASP A 291 5.85 -15.56 15.74
CA ASP A 291 6.95 -16.45 16.08
C ASP A 291 7.82 -16.79 14.86
N TRP A 292 7.25 -16.77 13.66
CA TRP A 292 7.97 -17.01 12.40
C TRP A 292 8.70 -15.78 11.86
N GLY A 293 8.38 -14.58 12.33
CA GLY A 293 9.12 -13.37 11.92
C GLY A 293 8.29 -12.23 11.34
N ALA A 294 6.94 -12.28 11.42
CA ALA A 294 6.12 -11.13 11.12
C ALA A 294 6.31 -10.01 12.15
N ASP A 295 6.20 -8.75 11.72
CA ASP A 295 6.27 -7.55 12.56
C ASP A 295 4.91 -6.85 12.64
N VAL A 296 4.14 -6.89 11.54
CA VAL A 296 2.79 -6.33 11.45
C VAL A 296 1.86 -7.34 10.79
N ILE A 297 0.71 -7.59 11.42
CA ILE A 297 -0.35 -8.46 10.89
C ILE A 297 -1.60 -7.62 10.63
N VAL A 298 -2.10 -7.65 9.40
CA VAL A 298 -3.28 -6.90 8.94
C VAL A 298 -4.38 -7.88 8.58
N GLY A 299 -5.38 -7.99 9.43
CA GLY A 299 -6.55 -8.85 9.23
C GLY A 299 -7.67 -8.17 8.45
N THR A 300 -8.36 -8.95 7.63
CA THR A 300 -9.48 -8.58 6.77
C THR A 300 -10.49 -9.74 6.68
N HIS A 301 -11.62 -9.62 5.99
CA HIS A 301 -12.70 -10.58 5.78
C HIS A 301 -13.93 -10.41 6.69
N PRO A 302 -13.86 -10.15 8.00
CA PRO A 302 -15.08 -10.06 8.82
C PRO A 302 -16.03 -8.95 8.36
N HIS A 303 -15.57 -7.99 7.55
CA HIS A 303 -16.30 -6.80 7.11
C HIS A 303 -16.75 -5.86 8.23
N VAL A 304 -16.38 -6.17 9.46
CA VAL A 304 -16.61 -5.38 10.68
C VAL A 304 -15.31 -5.28 11.46
N LEU A 305 -15.21 -4.28 12.32
CA LEU A 305 -14.03 -4.08 13.17
C LEU A 305 -13.83 -5.25 14.13
N GLN A 306 -12.60 -5.74 14.23
CA GLN A 306 -12.14 -6.55 15.36
C GLN A 306 -10.98 -5.85 16.04
N ASN A 307 -10.72 -6.18 17.30
CA ASN A 307 -9.70 -5.52 18.10
C ASN A 307 -8.29 -5.67 17.49
N ALA A 308 -7.38 -4.84 17.95
CA ALA A 308 -5.96 -4.90 17.66
C ALA A 308 -5.15 -4.95 18.95
N GLY A 309 -3.89 -5.37 18.85
CA GLY A 309 -3.01 -5.38 20.02
C GLY A 309 -1.62 -5.90 19.72
N TRP A 310 -0.78 -5.83 20.73
CA TRP A 310 0.57 -6.36 20.69
C TRP A 310 0.59 -7.86 21.03
N LEU A 311 1.32 -8.60 20.21
CA LEU A 311 1.76 -9.96 20.51
C LEU A 311 3.24 -9.93 20.91
N THR A 312 3.66 -10.92 21.68
CA THR A 312 5.08 -11.16 21.97
C THR A 312 5.47 -12.45 21.30
N ALA A 313 6.41 -12.39 20.36
CA ALA A 313 6.96 -13.54 19.69
C ALA A 313 7.88 -14.36 20.64
N GLU A 314 8.18 -15.61 20.29
CA GLU A 314 9.06 -16.50 21.08
C GLU A 314 10.44 -15.91 21.32
N ASP A 315 10.96 -15.09 20.39
CA ASP A 315 12.24 -14.39 20.49
C ASP A 315 12.19 -13.07 21.30
N GLY A 316 11.01 -12.72 21.81
CA GLY A 316 10.76 -11.50 22.59
C GLY A 316 10.40 -10.26 21.78
N ARG A 317 10.38 -10.33 20.43
CA ARG A 317 9.93 -9.20 19.59
C ARG A 317 8.46 -8.86 19.85
N ARG A 318 8.13 -7.59 19.68
CA ARG A 318 6.76 -7.11 19.73
C ARG A 318 6.20 -7.03 18.30
N VAL A 319 5.06 -7.66 18.08
CA VAL A 319 4.36 -7.72 16.80
C VAL A 319 3.00 -7.06 16.95
N PHE A 320 2.65 -6.13 16.05
CA PHE A 320 1.34 -5.51 16.09
C PHE A 320 0.36 -6.25 15.18
N ALA A 321 -0.77 -6.69 15.74
CA ALA A 321 -1.81 -7.40 15.02
C ALA A 321 -3.13 -6.63 15.08
N ALA A 322 -3.65 -6.19 13.92
CA ALA A 322 -5.04 -5.75 13.75
C ALA A 322 -5.85 -6.91 13.18
N TYR A 323 -6.81 -7.45 13.92
CA TYR A 323 -7.50 -8.70 13.53
C TYR A 323 -8.54 -8.49 12.42
N SER A 324 -9.18 -7.32 12.35
CA SER A 324 -9.99 -6.90 11.21
C SER A 324 -10.12 -5.38 11.16
N LEU A 325 -9.79 -4.81 10.02
CA LEU A 325 -9.99 -3.38 9.74
C LEU A 325 -11.37 -3.07 9.17
N GLY A 326 -12.25 -4.08 9.02
CA GLY A 326 -13.58 -3.92 8.42
C GLY A 326 -13.53 -3.49 6.95
N ASN A 327 -14.62 -2.96 6.44
CA ASN A 327 -14.68 -2.47 5.06
C ASN A 327 -14.04 -1.09 4.91
N PHE A 328 -13.25 -0.94 3.87
CA PHE A 328 -12.79 0.36 3.40
C PHE A 328 -13.80 1.02 2.48
N LEU A 329 -14.34 0.27 1.52
CA LEU A 329 -15.39 0.71 0.61
C LEU A 329 -16.28 -0.47 0.24
N SER A 330 -17.57 -0.38 0.54
CA SER A 330 -18.55 -1.38 0.13
C SER A 330 -19.95 -0.79 -0.01
N THR A 331 -20.91 -1.55 -0.53
CA THR A 331 -22.33 -1.21 -0.42
C THR A 331 -23.12 -2.31 0.27
N GLN A 332 -22.51 -2.99 1.21
CA GLN A 332 -23.20 -3.89 2.13
C GLN A 332 -24.28 -3.13 2.91
N SER A 333 -25.17 -3.84 3.57
CA SER A 333 -26.42 -3.23 4.05
C SER A 333 -26.59 -3.25 5.57
N LYS A 334 -25.74 -3.96 6.30
CA LYS A 334 -25.72 -3.93 7.77
C LYS A 334 -24.89 -2.73 8.24
N LYS A 335 -25.35 -2.04 9.26
CA LYS A 335 -24.74 -0.80 9.73
C LYS A 335 -23.29 -0.96 10.19
N ASP A 336 -22.95 -2.10 10.82
CA ASP A 336 -21.59 -2.37 11.29
C ASP A 336 -20.60 -2.59 10.13
N GLN A 337 -21.08 -3.12 8.99
CA GLN A 337 -20.28 -3.29 7.78
C GLN A 337 -19.90 -1.96 7.10
N LEU A 338 -20.46 -0.83 7.55
CA LEU A 338 -20.16 0.50 7.03
C LEU A 338 -19.09 1.22 7.85
N ILE A 339 -18.60 0.57 8.91
CA ILE A 339 -17.62 1.11 9.83
C ILE A 339 -16.35 0.27 9.70
N GLY A 340 -15.30 0.88 9.20
CA GLY A 340 -13.95 0.30 9.13
C GLY A 340 -12.94 1.13 9.90
N ALA A 341 -11.66 0.83 9.71
CA ALA A 341 -10.57 1.64 10.24
C ALA A 341 -9.36 1.64 9.30
N VAL A 342 -8.55 2.69 9.38
CA VAL A 342 -7.19 2.72 8.86
C VAL A 342 -6.23 2.50 10.02
N LEU A 343 -5.38 1.49 9.92
CA LEU A 343 -4.23 1.32 10.79
C LEU A 343 -3.11 2.27 10.30
N THR A 344 -2.51 3.02 11.21
CA THR A 344 -1.29 3.78 10.97
C THR A 344 -0.22 3.39 11.98
N LEU A 345 1.04 3.40 11.57
CA LEU A 345 2.19 3.13 12.44
C LEU A 345 3.49 3.63 11.80
N ARG A 346 4.58 3.60 12.55
CA ARG A 346 5.92 3.87 12.03
C ARG A 346 6.77 2.59 12.10
N LEU A 347 7.48 2.29 11.01
CA LEU A 347 8.52 1.27 10.95
C LEU A 347 9.85 2.01 11.06
N GLN A 348 10.57 1.80 12.14
CA GLN A 348 11.83 2.51 12.42
C GLN A 348 13.00 1.56 12.47
N LYS A 349 14.02 1.88 11.70
CA LYS A 349 15.32 1.21 11.70
C LYS A 349 16.37 2.19 12.23
N THR A 350 17.04 1.81 13.31
CA THR A 350 18.12 2.59 13.91
C THR A 350 19.42 1.81 13.76
N THR A 351 20.40 2.38 13.05
CA THR A 351 21.75 1.81 12.91
C THR A 351 22.71 2.60 13.78
N SER A 352 23.21 1.96 14.83
CA SER A 352 24.22 2.52 15.73
C SER A 352 25.60 2.63 15.06
N PRO A 353 26.51 3.49 15.54
CA PRO A 353 27.85 3.65 14.97
C PRO A 353 28.69 2.35 14.95
N ASP A 354 28.39 1.42 15.83
CA ASP A 354 29.05 0.09 15.89
C ASP A 354 28.44 -0.92 14.87
N GLY A 355 27.44 -0.50 14.09
CA GLY A 355 26.76 -1.34 13.10
C GLY A 355 25.59 -2.16 13.67
N THR A 356 25.27 -2.02 14.95
CA THR A 356 24.09 -2.68 15.55
C THR A 356 22.81 -2.08 14.97
N VAL A 357 21.89 -2.93 14.48
CA VAL A 357 20.60 -2.53 13.94
C VAL A 357 19.49 -2.86 14.93
N GLN A 358 18.64 -1.86 15.21
CA GLN A 358 17.41 -2.02 16.00
C GLN A 358 16.20 -1.72 15.10
N LEU A 359 15.20 -2.60 15.12
CA LEU A 359 13.97 -2.49 14.36
C LEU A 359 12.79 -2.36 15.31
N GLU A 360 11.94 -1.37 15.09
CA GLU A 360 10.81 -1.09 15.98
C GLU A 360 9.54 -0.74 15.18
N VAL A 361 8.41 -1.34 15.57
CA VAL A 361 7.08 -0.89 15.18
C VAL A 361 6.59 0.07 16.25
N LEU A 362 6.31 1.31 15.87
CA LEU A 362 6.01 2.40 16.78
C LEU A 362 4.64 3.05 16.48
N ASP A 363 4.02 3.59 17.51
CA ASP A 363 2.82 4.44 17.45
C ASP A 363 1.65 3.87 16.64
N PRO A 364 1.27 2.59 16.83
CA PRO A 364 0.11 2.06 16.14
C PRO A 364 -1.17 2.78 16.57
N GLN A 365 -1.94 3.25 15.58
CA GLN A 365 -3.24 3.88 15.78
C GLN A 365 -4.26 3.34 14.77
N LEU A 366 -5.53 3.30 15.17
CA LEU A 366 -6.66 2.95 14.32
C LEU A 366 -7.59 4.15 14.22
N HIS A 367 -7.70 4.69 13.01
CA HIS A 367 -8.58 5.81 12.67
C HIS A 367 -9.87 5.25 12.05
N PRO A 368 -11.03 5.34 12.73
CA PRO A 368 -12.27 4.81 12.19
C PRO A 368 -12.64 5.48 10.87
N THR A 369 -13.20 4.68 9.95
CA THR A 369 -13.71 5.12 8.66
C THR A 369 -15.20 4.79 8.53
N VAL A 370 -15.86 5.50 7.63
CA VAL A 370 -17.28 5.29 7.32
C VAL A 370 -17.44 5.21 5.82
N THR A 371 -17.94 4.08 5.32
CA THR A 371 -18.50 4.04 3.95
C THR A 371 -19.85 4.73 3.96
N HIS A 372 -19.94 5.88 3.33
CA HIS A 372 -21.18 6.65 3.17
C HIS A 372 -21.85 6.39 1.83
N TYR A 373 -23.17 6.27 1.86
CA TYR A 373 -24.00 6.36 0.67
C TYR A 373 -25.37 7.00 0.99
N GLY A 374 -25.94 7.70 0.01
CA GLY A 374 -27.29 8.27 0.09
C GLY A 374 -28.40 7.25 -0.20
N ALA A 375 -29.62 7.74 -0.40
CA ALA A 375 -30.78 6.93 -0.75
C ALA A 375 -30.50 6.08 -2.01
N GLY A 376 -30.94 4.82 -2.00
CA GLY A 376 -30.71 3.87 -3.10
C GLY A 376 -29.23 3.54 -3.32
N LYS A 377 -28.40 3.73 -2.32
CA LYS A 377 -26.93 3.56 -2.36
C LYS A 377 -26.28 4.48 -3.41
N SER A 378 -26.74 5.74 -3.48
CA SER A 378 -26.11 6.78 -4.30
C SER A 378 -24.88 7.37 -3.60
N ASP A 379 -24.02 8.03 -4.37
CA ASP A 379 -22.89 8.83 -3.86
C ASP A 379 -21.96 8.09 -2.89
N VAL A 380 -21.64 6.83 -3.23
CA VAL A 380 -20.81 5.95 -2.40
C VAL A 380 -19.38 6.49 -2.30
N ARG A 381 -18.91 6.75 -1.07
CA ARG A 381 -17.56 7.20 -0.78
C ARG A 381 -17.17 6.91 0.66
N THR A 382 -15.87 6.89 0.95
CA THR A 382 -15.35 6.70 2.30
C THR A 382 -14.94 8.04 2.94
N TYR A 383 -15.15 8.14 4.24
CA TYR A 383 -14.71 9.25 5.10
C TYR A 383 -13.89 8.71 6.27
N LEU A 384 -12.95 9.49 6.78
CA LEU A 384 -12.50 9.33 8.15
C LEU A 384 -13.62 9.75 9.10
N TYR A 385 -13.75 9.10 10.26
CA TYR A 385 -14.76 9.45 11.27
C TYR A 385 -14.62 10.91 11.71
N ARG A 386 -13.42 11.42 11.90
CA ARG A 386 -13.16 12.82 12.29
C ARG A 386 -13.68 13.86 11.29
N ASP A 387 -13.77 13.48 10.01
CA ASP A 387 -14.28 14.34 8.92
C ASP A 387 -15.75 14.04 8.60
N TYR A 388 -16.35 13.03 9.25
CA TYR A 388 -17.75 12.67 9.10
C TYR A 388 -18.60 13.50 10.04
N THR A 389 -19.82 13.89 9.63
CA THR A 389 -20.66 14.77 10.45
C THR A 389 -21.95 14.10 10.87
N PRO A 390 -22.61 14.60 11.96
CA PRO A 390 -23.94 14.15 12.35
C PRO A 390 -24.99 14.27 11.22
N GLU A 391 -24.88 15.31 10.37
CA GLU A 391 -25.77 15.54 9.24
C GLU A 391 -25.57 14.48 8.15
N LEU A 392 -24.32 14.11 7.84
CA LEU A 392 -24.01 13.01 6.93
C LEU A 392 -24.55 11.68 7.48
N ALA A 393 -24.37 11.41 8.76
CA ALA A 393 -24.91 10.22 9.40
C ALA A 393 -26.45 10.19 9.34
N ALA A 394 -27.11 11.31 9.57
CA ALA A 394 -28.56 11.44 9.46
C ALA A 394 -29.08 11.25 8.04
N ALA A 395 -28.29 11.63 7.02
CA ALA A 395 -28.62 11.47 5.61
C ALA A 395 -28.23 10.10 5.02
N HIS A 396 -27.56 9.25 5.81
CA HIS A 396 -27.05 7.96 5.33
C HIS A 396 -28.19 7.02 4.90
N GLY A 397 -28.06 6.44 3.71
CA GLY A 397 -29.08 5.56 3.11
C GLY A 397 -29.37 4.28 3.89
N VAL A 398 -28.44 3.79 4.74
CA VAL A 398 -28.65 2.62 5.60
C VAL A 398 -29.79 2.84 6.60
N ARG A 399 -30.07 4.09 6.98
CA ARG A 399 -31.12 4.44 7.95
C ARG A 399 -32.54 4.05 7.50
N ALA A 400 -32.71 3.75 6.20
CA ALA A 400 -33.96 3.15 5.72
C ALA A 400 -34.24 1.78 6.34
N ASN A 401 -33.18 1.03 6.72
CA ASN A 401 -33.29 -0.30 7.32
C ASN A 401 -32.86 -0.29 8.81
N ASP A 402 -31.86 0.54 9.17
CA ASP A 402 -31.25 0.66 10.48
C ASP A 402 -31.33 2.12 10.96
N SER A 403 -32.49 2.52 11.47
CA SER A 403 -32.80 3.93 11.82
C SER A 403 -31.94 4.51 12.94
N ASP A 404 -31.28 3.67 13.75
CA ASP A 404 -30.38 4.04 14.85
C ASP A 404 -28.94 4.32 14.39
N PHE A 405 -28.61 4.08 13.09
CA PHE A 405 -27.31 4.48 12.55
C PHE A 405 -27.15 6.01 12.69
N SER A 406 -26.09 6.41 13.38
CA SER A 406 -25.82 7.81 13.75
C SER A 406 -24.33 8.04 13.94
N TYR A 407 -23.94 9.31 14.00
CA TYR A 407 -22.56 9.69 14.33
C TYR A 407 -22.10 9.09 15.68
N ASP A 408 -22.97 9.13 16.70
CA ASP A 408 -22.70 8.53 18.01
C ASP A 408 -22.65 6.99 17.96
N TYR A 409 -23.47 6.37 17.10
CA TYR A 409 -23.40 4.92 16.88
C TYR A 409 -22.05 4.49 16.35
N ILE A 410 -21.53 5.19 15.34
CA ILE A 410 -20.21 4.89 14.74
C ILE A 410 -19.12 4.98 15.81
N ARG A 411 -19.15 6.05 16.62
CA ARG A 411 -18.22 6.24 17.73
C ARG A 411 -18.31 5.10 18.75
N ALA A 412 -19.53 4.73 19.14
CA ALA A 412 -19.76 3.66 20.11
C ALA A 412 -19.23 2.30 19.62
N VAL A 413 -19.42 1.97 18.33
CA VAL A 413 -18.87 0.76 17.72
C VAL A 413 -17.34 0.78 17.75
N ALA A 414 -16.72 1.90 17.34
CA ALA A 414 -15.26 2.02 17.38
C ALA A 414 -14.72 1.86 18.81
N GLN A 415 -15.32 2.53 19.79
CA GLN A 415 -14.93 2.44 21.21
C GLN A 415 -15.18 1.06 21.83
N GLN A 416 -16.15 0.30 21.33
CA GLN A 416 -16.46 -1.03 21.81
C GLN A 416 -15.47 -2.09 21.33
N TYR A 417 -14.99 -1.96 20.07
CA TYR A 417 -14.24 -3.02 19.42
C TYR A 417 -12.76 -2.70 19.17
N ILE A 418 -12.33 -1.46 19.40
CA ILE A 418 -10.91 -1.06 19.35
C ILE A 418 -10.45 -0.69 20.76
N ASP A 419 -9.31 -1.24 21.17
CA ASP A 419 -8.68 -0.88 22.45
C ASP A 419 -8.40 0.62 22.49
N PRO A 420 -8.82 1.33 23.56
CA PRO A 420 -8.58 2.76 23.71
C PRO A 420 -7.11 3.20 23.55
N ALA A 421 -6.17 2.29 23.81
CA ALA A 421 -4.74 2.57 23.62
C ALA A 421 -4.35 2.81 22.16
N PHE A 422 -5.16 2.35 21.20
CA PHE A 422 -4.90 2.45 19.77
C PHE A 422 -5.96 3.26 19.01
N LEU A 423 -7.08 3.59 19.65
CA LEU A 423 -8.19 4.28 18.99
C LEU A 423 -7.90 5.78 18.86
N ASP A 424 -7.86 6.28 17.63
CA ASP A 424 -7.82 7.71 17.33
C ASP A 424 -9.13 8.19 16.70
N LEU A 425 -9.86 9.03 17.41
CA LEU A 425 -11.10 9.67 16.97
C LEU A 425 -10.92 11.12 16.49
N THR A 426 -9.66 11.65 16.53
CA THR A 426 -9.34 13.05 16.21
C THR A 426 -8.91 13.28 14.78
#